data_d0cd46faec759ae2e46d795b84b45c94
#
_entry.id   d0cd46faec759ae2e46d795b84b45c94
#
_cell.length_a   1.000
_cell.length_b   1.000
_cell.length_c   1.000
_cell.angle_alpha   90.00
_cell.angle_beta   90.00
_cell.angle_gamma   90.00
#
_symmetry.space_group_name_H-M   'P 1'
#
loop_
_entity.id
_entity.type
_entity.pdbx_description
1 polymer ?
#
loop_
_entity_poly.entity_id
_entity_poly.type
_entity_poly.pdbx_seq_one_letter_code
_entity_poly.pdbx_strand_id
1 'polypeptide(L)'
;MILCQQCTHENPYNRELCVVCGARLMIITSTPTAAAYGGIDSLLRPTLEEHLLERISSLESQLERAQDRLELVLDLVHRQATGGLYDHAMLDALVEHLSERGAVEGGKLETLWRDRIAEHYEEASEQEEFDKRIEYMLGGFGGENFDLFARLLDTGADLFVEGNAKRGIRYFEKALVLDPANVALALFVGEHFFRFNKPVLARAYLERALQKEADNYTARLMLGVICGDDGDLDSAKRHLARALKIRRNSFAAHYGLGRILVSEGRVREALTHLKRALSLKPTPEMYYLVGRAYLEEGRTEVAVRHLRRCVEMDPKFDAALYHLGLIYLRQENLLMAQEHFRAAYEINPRESRYRTALRARKAGQLAPLPVFGRATVSKRKVVSSGDVRLAELLRSDLLELQKPPAEVRKGQKRG
;
A
#
# COMPACT_ATOMS: atom_id res chain seq x y z
N MET A 1 19.73 13.65 46.60
CA MET A 1 19.02 14.13 45.42
C MET A 1 17.79 13.28 45.22
N ILE A 2 16.68 13.85 44.75
CA ILE A 2 15.41 13.15 44.49
C ILE A 2 15.23 13.07 43.01
N LEU A 3 15.05 11.86 42.46
CA LEU A 3 14.74 11.64 41.05
C LEU A 3 13.26 11.95 40.80
N CYS A 4 12.98 12.81 39.81
CA CYS A 4 11.61 13.08 39.38
C CYS A 4 11.05 11.84 38.69
N GLN A 5 9.89 11.37 39.11
CA GLN A 5 9.24 10.18 38.55
C GLN A 5 8.66 10.42 37.13
N GLN A 6 8.52 11.69 36.75
CA GLN A 6 7.94 12.04 35.46
C GLN A 6 8.97 12.33 34.35
N CYS A 7 10.16 12.90 34.71
CA CYS A 7 11.18 13.28 33.75
C CYS A 7 12.60 12.78 34.12
N THR A 8 12.74 11.96 35.14
CA THR A 8 13.99 11.36 35.63
C THR A 8 15.11 12.34 36.03
N HIS A 9 14.80 13.66 36.08
CA HIS A 9 15.79 14.66 36.44
C HIS A 9 16.09 14.63 37.93
N GLU A 10 17.36 14.76 38.31
CA GLU A 10 17.80 14.79 39.70
C GLU A 10 17.54 16.17 40.32
N ASN A 11 16.83 16.20 41.43
CA ASN A 11 16.46 17.41 42.16
C ASN A 11 17.04 17.43 43.58
N PRO A 12 17.35 18.62 44.15
CA PRO A 12 17.79 18.72 45.53
C PRO A 12 16.67 18.31 46.52
N TYR A 13 17.06 17.77 47.67
CA TYR A 13 16.09 17.27 48.70
C TYR A 13 15.13 18.32 49.30
N ASN A 14 15.43 19.60 49.10
CA ASN A 14 14.66 20.72 49.62
C ASN A 14 13.62 21.28 48.66
N ARG A 15 13.29 20.58 47.57
CA ARG A 15 12.28 21.03 46.64
C ARG A 15 11.10 20.09 46.58
N GLU A 16 9.92 20.67 46.52
CA GLU A 16 8.66 19.93 46.39
C GLU A 16 8.27 19.70 44.90
N LEU A 17 8.79 20.53 44.03
CA LEU A 17 8.51 20.46 42.60
C LEU A 17 9.80 20.26 41.79
N CYS A 18 9.72 19.46 40.74
CA CYS A 18 10.83 19.25 39.81
C CYS A 18 11.17 20.54 39.06
N VAL A 19 12.47 20.86 39.01
CA VAL A 19 12.96 22.09 38.34
C VAL A 19 12.79 22.07 36.83
N VAL A 20 12.60 20.89 36.24
CA VAL A 20 12.52 20.73 34.79
C VAL A 20 11.06 20.62 34.29
N CYS A 21 10.25 19.78 34.90
CA CYS A 21 8.89 19.53 34.43
C CYS A 21 7.76 20.04 35.34
N GLY A 22 8.12 20.63 36.49
CA GLY A 22 7.15 21.15 37.46
C GLY A 22 6.36 20.07 38.24
N ALA A 23 6.63 18.80 37.99
CA ALA A 23 5.94 17.71 38.69
C ALA A 23 6.32 17.66 40.19
N ARG A 24 5.36 17.32 41.02
CA ARG A 24 5.58 17.17 42.45
C ARG A 24 6.49 15.97 42.71
N LEU A 25 7.57 16.20 43.47
CA LEU A 25 8.55 15.18 43.82
C LEU A 25 8.04 14.38 45.02
N MET A 26 7.88 13.07 44.86
CA MET A 26 7.55 12.17 45.97
C MET A 26 8.82 11.65 46.64
N ILE A 27 8.98 11.91 47.93
CA ILE A 27 10.08 11.36 48.74
C ILE A 27 9.65 9.96 49.17
N ILE A 28 10.12 8.93 48.49
CA ILE A 28 10.00 7.57 48.99
C ILE A 28 11.17 7.36 49.99
N THR A 29 10.92 7.58 51.26
CA THR A 29 11.88 7.15 52.28
C THR A 29 11.83 5.63 52.37
N SER A 30 12.90 4.96 51.88
CA SER A 30 13.10 3.55 52.21
C SER A 30 13.13 3.40 53.73
N THR A 31 12.30 2.52 54.26
CA THR A 31 12.30 2.17 55.68
C THR A 31 13.70 1.76 56.12
N PRO A 32 14.33 2.47 57.07
CA PRO A 32 15.52 1.92 57.72
C PRO A 32 15.10 0.71 58.54
N THR A 33 15.79 -0.40 58.39
CA THR A 33 15.72 -1.57 59.21
C THR A 33 15.73 -1.16 60.69
N ALA A 34 14.77 -1.69 61.43
CA ALA A 34 14.60 -1.47 62.87
C ALA A 34 15.84 -1.93 63.65
N ALA A 35 16.75 -1.01 63.90
CA ALA A 35 17.72 -1.13 65.01
C ALA A 35 18.29 0.26 65.30
N ALA A 36 18.05 0.74 66.50
CA ALA A 36 18.54 1.96 67.16
C ALA A 36 17.86 3.28 66.77
N TYR A 37 16.87 3.67 67.56
CA TYR A 37 16.81 4.88 68.40
C TYR A 37 15.40 4.98 68.95
N GLY A 38 15.29 4.78 70.24
CA GLY A 38 14.09 5.01 71.00
C GLY A 38 13.85 6.51 71.20
N GLY A 39 12.59 6.93 71.02
CA GLY A 39 12.08 8.17 71.54
C GLY A 39 11.72 9.25 70.56
N ILE A 40 10.43 9.59 70.47
CA ILE A 40 9.83 10.87 70.00
C ILE A 40 9.41 11.00 68.52
N ASP A 41 9.47 10.00 67.73
CA ASP A 41 9.08 10.20 66.30
C ASP A 41 7.83 9.42 65.86
N SER A 42 7.00 8.97 66.76
CA SER A 42 5.76 8.22 66.45
C SER A 42 4.56 9.10 66.09
N LEU A 43 4.70 10.44 66.17
CA LEU A 43 3.60 11.38 65.88
C LEU A 43 3.58 12.00 64.51
N LEU A 44 4.52 11.66 63.64
CA LEU A 44 4.65 12.26 62.29
C LEU A 44 4.61 11.25 61.13
N ARG A 45 4.22 10.01 61.35
CA ARG A 45 3.94 9.09 60.24
C ARG A 45 2.46 9.14 59.93
N PRO A 46 2.07 9.54 58.70
CA PRO A 46 0.68 9.41 58.31
C PRO A 46 0.28 7.94 58.47
N THR A 47 -0.85 7.73 59.14
CA THR A 47 -1.42 6.39 59.25
C THR A 47 -1.75 5.84 57.85
N LEU A 48 -1.81 4.53 57.72
CA LEU A 48 -2.21 3.91 56.45
C LEU A 48 -3.54 4.49 55.92
N GLU A 49 -4.42 4.86 56.87
CA GLU A 49 -5.70 5.50 56.56
C GLU A 49 -5.52 6.90 55.97
N GLU A 50 -4.65 7.74 56.51
CA GLU A 50 -4.35 9.08 55.97
C GLU A 50 -3.74 8.99 54.56
N HIS A 51 -2.85 8.04 54.36
CA HIS A 51 -2.25 7.81 53.00
C HIS A 51 -3.29 7.31 52.01
N LEU A 52 -4.22 6.44 52.42
CA LEU A 52 -5.32 5.98 51.57
C LEU A 52 -6.30 7.11 51.27
N LEU A 53 -6.63 7.96 52.25
CA LEU A 53 -7.49 9.13 52.09
C LEU A 53 -6.85 10.13 51.10
N GLU A 54 -5.55 10.37 51.21
CA GLU A 54 -4.82 11.25 50.27
C GLU A 54 -4.83 10.70 48.85
N ARG A 55 -4.69 9.37 48.64
CA ARG A 55 -4.83 8.72 47.35
C ARG A 55 -6.25 8.80 46.79
N ILE A 56 -7.26 8.60 47.64
CA ILE A 56 -8.67 8.73 47.23
C ILE A 56 -8.96 10.16 46.80
N SER A 57 -8.58 11.17 47.59
CA SER A 57 -8.74 12.57 47.20
C SER A 57 -8.01 12.95 45.91
N SER A 58 -6.81 12.38 45.68
CA SER A 58 -6.08 12.56 44.42
C SER A 58 -6.81 11.93 43.22
N LEU A 59 -7.39 10.73 43.42
CA LEU A 59 -8.18 10.05 42.39
C LEU A 59 -9.50 10.78 42.10
N GLU A 60 -10.18 11.27 43.14
CA GLU A 60 -11.37 12.12 42.99
C GLU A 60 -11.08 13.36 42.17
N SER A 61 -9.98 14.07 42.44
CA SER A 61 -9.55 15.25 41.70
C SER A 61 -9.13 14.92 40.27
N GLN A 62 -8.67 13.70 39.98
CA GLN A 62 -8.39 13.24 38.61
C GLN A 62 -9.69 12.91 37.87
N LEU A 63 -10.65 12.32 38.56
CA LEU A 63 -11.97 11.98 38.05
C LEU A 63 -12.75 13.25 37.66
N GLU A 64 -12.78 14.26 38.56
CA GLU A 64 -13.39 15.57 38.28
C GLU A 64 -12.75 16.21 37.00
N ARG A 65 -11.43 16.25 36.96
CA ARG A 65 -10.72 16.79 35.76
C ARG A 65 -11.01 16.01 34.50
N ALA A 66 -11.22 14.70 34.60
CA ALA A 66 -11.61 13.88 33.45
C ALA A 66 -13.06 14.16 33.02
N GLN A 67 -13.97 14.37 33.97
CA GLN A 67 -15.35 14.77 33.72
C GLN A 67 -15.42 16.14 33.03
N ASP A 68 -14.72 17.15 33.56
CA ASP A 68 -14.65 18.48 32.93
C ASP A 68 -14.15 18.42 31.48
N ARG A 69 -13.14 17.59 31.23
CA ARG A 69 -12.63 17.38 29.86
C ARG A 69 -13.64 16.70 28.93
N LEU A 70 -14.39 15.72 29.48
CA LEU A 70 -15.45 15.05 28.70
C LEU A 70 -16.60 16.03 28.40
N GLU A 71 -17.01 16.89 29.33
CA GLU A 71 -18.01 17.91 29.07
C GLU A 71 -17.55 18.90 28.01
N LEU A 72 -16.29 19.33 28.05
CA LEU A 72 -15.72 20.21 27.01
C LEU A 72 -15.72 19.57 25.63
N VAL A 73 -15.35 18.29 25.55
CA VAL A 73 -15.37 17.53 24.28
C VAL A 73 -16.80 17.36 23.76
N LEU A 74 -17.75 17.06 24.64
CA LEU A 74 -19.17 16.95 24.26
C LEU A 74 -19.72 18.28 23.75
N ASP A 75 -19.37 19.40 24.38
CA ASP A 75 -19.77 20.74 23.91
C ASP A 75 -19.15 21.06 22.55
N LEU A 76 -17.86 20.72 22.33
CA LEU A 76 -17.20 20.87 21.03
C LEU A 76 -17.86 20.01 19.93
N VAL A 77 -18.18 18.76 20.22
CA VAL A 77 -18.88 17.86 19.27
C VAL A 77 -20.27 18.38 18.97
N HIS A 78 -20.98 18.89 19.99
CA HIS A 78 -22.31 19.48 19.80
C HIS A 78 -22.27 20.75 18.94
N ARG A 79 -21.28 21.64 19.15
CA ARG A 79 -21.04 22.82 18.32
C ARG A 79 -20.66 22.45 16.89
N GLN A 80 -19.82 21.42 16.69
CA GLN A 80 -19.52 20.92 15.34
C GLN A 80 -20.74 20.33 14.64
N ALA A 81 -21.56 19.56 15.35
CA ALA A 81 -22.78 18.99 14.77
C ALA A 81 -23.82 20.07 14.41
N THR A 82 -23.96 21.11 15.25
CA THR A 82 -24.89 22.24 14.96
C THR A 82 -24.32 23.18 13.90
N GLY A 83 -23.01 23.46 13.90
CA GLY A 83 -22.37 24.25 12.83
C GLY A 83 -22.53 23.62 11.45
N GLY A 84 -22.36 22.30 11.33
CA GLY A 84 -22.55 21.58 10.08
C GLY A 84 -23.98 21.70 9.50
N LEU A 85 -25.01 21.77 10.34
CA LEU A 85 -26.39 22.00 9.90
C LEU A 85 -26.60 23.42 9.31
N TYR A 86 -26.00 24.44 9.92
CA TYR A 86 -26.04 25.82 9.40
C TYR A 86 -25.25 25.95 8.09
N ASP A 87 -24.08 25.33 8.01
CA ASP A 87 -23.26 25.34 6.81
C ASP A 87 -23.96 24.64 5.64
N HIS A 88 -24.65 23.51 5.88
CA HIS A 88 -25.47 22.84 4.88
C HIS A 88 -26.63 23.70 4.40
N ALA A 89 -27.39 24.30 5.30
CA ALA A 89 -28.51 25.18 4.91
C ALA A 89 -28.05 26.42 4.11
N MET A 90 -26.90 26.96 4.45
CA MET A 90 -26.31 28.10 3.72
C MET A 90 -25.78 27.65 2.35
N LEU A 91 -25.16 26.48 2.24
CA LEU A 91 -24.73 25.93 0.96
C LEU A 91 -25.91 25.58 0.04
N ASP A 92 -26.97 24.99 0.57
CA ASP A 92 -28.19 24.69 -0.17
C ASP A 92 -28.81 25.97 -0.73
N ALA A 93 -28.98 27.02 0.10
CA ALA A 93 -29.49 28.33 -0.33
C ALA A 93 -28.59 29.00 -1.38
N LEU A 94 -27.28 28.83 -1.28
CA LEU A 94 -26.31 29.37 -2.23
C LEU A 94 -26.37 28.66 -3.59
N VAL A 95 -26.51 27.32 -3.56
CA VAL A 95 -26.68 26.47 -4.76
C VAL A 95 -28.01 26.81 -5.46
N GLU A 96 -29.10 26.93 -4.70
CA GLU A 96 -30.41 27.32 -5.23
C GLU A 96 -30.35 28.70 -5.90
N HIS A 97 -29.78 29.70 -5.23
CA HIS A 97 -29.62 31.05 -5.76
C HIS A 97 -28.74 31.13 -7.02
N LEU A 98 -27.64 30.38 -7.06
CA LEU A 98 -26.77 30.32 -8.24
C LEU A 98 -27.40 29.56 -9.41
N SER A 99 -28.23 28.55 -9.12
CA SER A 99 -28.98 27.80 -10.13
C SER A 99 -30.09 28.62 -10.75
N GLU A 100 -30.84 29.41 -9.95
CA GLU A 100 -31.86 30.32 -10.44
C GLU A 100 -31.29 31.40 -11.39
N ARG A 101 -30.05 31.82 -11.18
CA ARG A 101 -29.34 32.78 -12.04
C ARG A 101 -28.69 32.15 -13.27
N GLY A 102 -28.78 30.83 -13.43
CA GLY A 102 -28.10 30.09 -14.51
C GLY A 102 -26.58 30.12 -14.45
N ALA A 103 -26.01 30.51 -13.28
CA ALA A 103 -24.57 30.56 -13.07
C ALA A 103 -23.97 29.16 -12.85
N VAL A 104 -24.78 28.21 -12.44
CA VAL A 104 -24.39 26.80 -12.17
C VAL A 104 -25.41 25.86 -12.80
N GLU A 105 -24.93 24.90 -13.59
CA GLU A 105 -25.72 23.77 -14.04
C GLU A 105 -25.81 22.72 -12.90
N GLY A 106 -26.96 22.55 -12.28
CA GLY A 106 -27.16 21.70 -11.11
C GLY A 106 -26.62 20.27 -11.30
N GLY A 107 -26.74 19.67 -12.48
CA GLY A 107 -26.19 18.35 -12.78
C GLY A 107 -24.65 18.30 -12.80
N LYS A 108 -23.98 19.38 -13.20
CA LYS A 108 -22.51 19.46 -13.14
C LYS A 108 -22.00 19.66 -11.72
N LEU A 109 -22.71 20.44 -10.92
CA LEU A 109 -22.35 20.65 -9.53
C LEU A 109 -22.50 19.33 -8.72
N GLU A 110 -23.58 18.59 -8.96
CA GLU A 110 -23.81 17.31 -8.28
C GLU A 110 -22.73 16.28 -8.62
N THR A 111 -22.27 16.21 -9.89
CA THR A 111 -21.18 15.32 -10.27
C THR A 111 -19.87 15.73 -9.63
N LEU A 112 -19.50 17.01 -9.67
CA LEU A 112 -18.29 17.54 -9.05
C LEU A 112 -18.29 17.33 -7.52
N TRP A 113 -19.45 17.51 -6.88
CA TRP A 113 -19.59 17.32 -5.45
C TRP A 113 -19.45 15.83 -5.08
N ARG A 114 -20.07 14.94 -5.87
CA ARG A 114 -19.96 13.49 -5.68
C ARG A 114 -18.52 13.00 -5.86
N ASP A 115 -17.82 13.51 -6.87
CA ASP A 115 -16.42 13.20 -7.12
C ASP A 115 -15.52 13.70 -5.97
N ARG A 116 -15.75 14.92 -5.47
CA ARG A 116 -15.02 15.46 -4.31
C ARG A 116 -15.26 14.69 -3.03
N ILE A 117 -16.51 14.29 -2.77
CA ILE A 117 -16.83 13.45 -1.61
C ILE A 117 -16.13 12.09 -1.74
N ALA A 118 -16.12 11.49 -2.93
CA ALA A 118 -15.43 10.23 -3.17
C ALA A 118 -13.93 10.36 -2.92
N GLU A 119 -13.30 11.44 -3.43
CA GLU A 119 -11.88 11.75 -3.16
C GLU A 119 -11.60 11.87 -1.66
N HIS A 120 -12.42 12.63 -0.90
CA HIS A 120 -12.23 12.77 0.55
C HIS A 120 -12.44 11.47 1.31
N TYR A 121 -13.38 10.61 0.89
CA TYR A 121 -13.56 9.30 1.50
C TYR A 121 -12.38 8.36 1.20
N GLU A 122 -11.82 8.44 -0.01
CA GLU A 122 -10.62 7.68 -0.37
C GLU A 122 -9.41 8.16 0.44
N GLU A 123 -9.17 9.46 0.54
CA GLU A 123 -8.08 10.04 1.35
C GLU A 123 -8.22 9.66 2.84
N ALA A 124 -9.41 9.79 3.42
CA ALA A 124 -9.66 9.41 4.80
C ALA A 124 -9.46 7.91 5.03
N SER A 125 -9.88 7.07 4.09
CA SER A 125 -9.68 5.62 4.13
C SER A 125 -8.20 5.25 4.02
N GLU A 126 -7.44 5.92 3.14
CA GLU A 126 -6.00 5.71 3.01
C GLU A 126 -5.24 6.12 4.28
N GLN A 127 -5.65 7.22 4.90
CA GLN A 127 -5.08 7.67 6.17
C GLN A 127 -5.37 6.66 7.29
N GLU A 128 -6.61 6.21 7.44
CA GLU A 128 -6.99 5.19 8.44
C GLU A 128 -6.22 3.87 8.24
N GLU A 129 -6.03 3.45 7.00
CA GLU A 129 -5.21 2.27 6.69
C GLU A 129 -3.74 2.48 7.06
N PHE A 130 -3.21 3.67 6.83
CA PHE A 130 -1.84 4.03 7.19
C PHE A 130 -1.66 4.02 8.71
N ASP A 131 -2.58 4.63 9.46
CA ASP A 131 -2.55 4.67 10.92
C ASP A 131 -2.62 3.25 11.52
N LYS A 132 -3.48 2.37 10.99
CA LYS A 132 -3.52 0.94 11.39
C LYS A 132 -2.20 0.23 11.14
N ARG A 133 -1.48 0.58 10.07
CA ARG A 133 -0.15 0.02 9.81
C ARG A 133 0.87 0.50 10.84
N ILE A 134 0.83 1.77 11.25
CA ILE A 134 1.68 2.31 12.32
C ILE A 134 1.38 1.59 13.64
N GLU A 135 0.11 1.44 14.01
CA GLU A 135 -0.30 0.68 15.21
C GLU A 135 0.24 -0.76 15.17
N TYR A 136 0.15 -1.42 14.02
CA TYR A 136 0.67 -2.78 13.87
C TYR A 136 2.20 -2.85 14.01
N MET A 137 2.93 -1.83 13.51
CA MET A 137 4.38 -1.72 13.72
C MET A 137 4.74 -1.49 15.19
N LEU A 138 3.98 -0.63 15.89
CA LEU A 138 4.14 -0.39 17.32
C LEU A 138 3.87 -1.65 18.15
N GLY A 139 2.79 -2.36 17.85
CA GLY A 139 2.43 -3.62 18.50
C GLY A 139 3.43 -4.75 18.32
N GLY A 140 4.20 -4.72 17.23
CA GLY A 140 5.24 -5.70 16.93
C GLY A 140 6.62 -5.38 17.51
N PHE A 141 6.77 -4.31 18.31
CA PHE A 141 8.06 -3.90 18.86
C PHE A 141 8.60 -4.90 19.90
N GLY A 142 9.82 -5.35 19.67
CA GLY A 142 10.54 -6.28 20.54
C GLY A 142 11.86 -5.75 21.10
N GLY A 143 12.14 -4.45 20.92
CA GLY A 143 13.36 -3.81 21.38
C GLY A 143 13.30 -3.27 22.83
N GLU A 144 14.35 -2.58 23.25
CA GLU A 144 14.46 -2.07 24.64
C GLU A 144 13.87 -0.67 24.83
N ASN A 145 13.80 0.17 23.78
CA ASN A 145 13.43 1.60 23.90
C ASN A 145 12.19 1.92 23.08
N PHE A 146 11.02 1.56 23.62
CA PHE A 146 9.73 1.77 22.98
C PHE A 146 9.42 3.26 22.73
N ASP A 147 9.70 4.15 23.69
CA ASP A 147 9.37 5.57 23.57
C ASP A 147 10.13 6.25 22.41
N LEU A 148 11.39 5.87 22.21
CA LEU A 148 12.18 6.38 21.08
C LEU A 148 11.68 5.78 19.76
N PHE A 149 11.35 4.49 19.76
CA PHE A 149 10.80 3.81 18.59
C PHE A 149 9.48 4.44 18.15
N ALA A 150 8.54 4.64 19.08
CA ALA A 150 7.26 5.28 18.82
C ALA A 150 7.44 6.71 18.26
N ARG A 151 8.25 7.53 18.88
CA ARG A 151 8.55 8.89 18.38
C ARG A 151 9.14 8.91 16.99
N LEU A 152 9.99 7.94 16.65
CA LEU A 152 10.54 7.84 15.29
C LEU A 152 9.47 7.45 14.28
N LEU A 153 8.55 6.55 14.63
CA LEU A 153 7.43 6.18 13.77
C LEU A 153 6.46 7.34 13.59
N ASP A 154 6.07 8.03 14.67
CA ASP A 154 5.17 9.19 14.61
C ASP A 154 5.77 10.31 13.75
N THR A 155 7.03 10.70 13.99
CA THR A 155 7.70 11.72 13.17
C THR A 155 7.81 11.28 11.70
N GLY A 156 8.04 10.00 11.46
CA GLY A 156 8.05 9.43 10.12
C GLY A 156 6.69 9.50 9.46
N ALA A 157 5.64 9.16 10.20
CA ALA A 157 4.25 9.19 9.73
C ALA A 157 3.79 10.61 9.39
N ASP A 158 4.04 11.59 10.27
CA ASP A 158 3.73 13.00 10.02
C ASP A 158 4.33 13.48 8.71
N LEU A 159 5.62 13.15 8.48
CA LEU A 159 6.29 13.51 7.23
C LEU A 159 5.73 12.81 5.99
N PHE A 160 5.14 11.61 6.14
CA PHE A 160 4.42 10.96 5.03
C PHE A 160 3.11 11.67 4.72
N VAL A 161 2.34 12.06 5.74
CA VAL A 161 1.10 12.84 5.60
C VAL A 161 1.39 14.20 4.96
N GLU A 162 2.48 14.87 5.34
CA GLU A 162 2.94 16.12 4.72
C GLU A 162 3.44 15.97 3.26
N GLY A 163 3.42 14.75 2.71
CA GLY A 163 3.93 14.46 1.36
C GLY A 163 5.45 14.34 1.27
N ASN A 164 6.18 14.42 2.39
CA ASN A 164 7.64 14.35 2.44
C ASN A 164 8.16 12.92 2.69
N ALA A 165 7.64 11.97 1.93
CA ALA A 165 7.96 10.54 2.07
C ALA A 165 9.47 10.21 2.05
N LYS A 166 10.28 11.02 1.32
CA LYS A 166 11.74 10.82 1.30
C LYS A 166 12.42 11.10 2.64
N ARG A 167 11.87 11.98 3.44
CA ARG A 167 12.36 12.24 4.80
C ARG A 167 11.74 11.25 5.78
N GLY A 168 10.44 10.99 5.66
CA GLY A 168 9.73 10.06 6.51
C GLY A 168 10.34 8.67 6.53
N ILE A 169 10.72 8.12 5.36
CA ILE A 169 11.33 6.79 5.28
C ILE A 169 12.64 6.68 6.08
N ARG A 170 13.41 7.76 6.20
CA ARG A 170 14.65 7.73 6.99
C ARG A 170 14.39 7.58 8.48
N TYR A 171 13.26 8.06 8.98
CA TYR A 171 12.85 7.85 10.36
C TYR A 171 12.44 6.40 10.59
N PHE A 172 11.73 5.79 9.63
CA PHE A 172 11.41 4.36 9.69
C PHE A 172 12.66 3.47 9.59
N GLU A 173 13.65 3.85 8.77
CA GLU A 173 14.94 3.16 8.77
C GLU A 173 15.67 3.27 10.12
N LYS A 174 15.61 4.44 10.79
CA LYS A 174 16.16 4.61 12.15
C LYS A 174 15.40 3.76 13.17
N ALA A 175 14.08 3.70 13.08
CA ALA A 175 13.27 2.84 13.94
C ALA A 175 13.63 1.35 13.76
N LEU A 176 13.91 0.91 12.53
CA LEU A 176 14.40 -0.44 12.24
C LEU A 176 15.79 -0.75 12.86
N VAL A 177 16.58 0.26 13.19
CA VAL A 177 17.84 0.04 13.93
C VAL A 177 17.56 -0.33 15.37
N LEU A 178 16.50 0.25 15.98
CA LEU A 178 16.09 -0.06 17.36
C LEU A 178 15.42 -1.44 17.48
N ASP A 179 14.65 -1.82 16.47
CA ASP A 179 14.06 -3.15 16.38
C ASP A 179 14.29 -3.77 14.99
N PRO A 180 15.46 -4.41 14.81
CA PRO A 180 15.77 -5.11 13.58
C PRO A 180 14.84 -6.26 13.23
N ALA A 181 14.05 -6.73 14.17
CA ALA A 181 13.18 -7.90 14.02
C ALA A 181 11.74 -7.53 13.64
N ASN A 182 11.41 -6.24 13.63
CA ASN A 182 10.06 -5.78 13.29
C ASN A 182 9.72 -6.03 11.81
N VAL A 183 8.93 -7.07 11.60
CA VAL A 183 8.56 -7.53 10.25
C VAL A 183 7.69 -6.50 9.54
N ALA A 184 6.71 -5.93 10.24
CA ALA A 184 5.79 -4.95 9.67
C ALA A 184 6.53 -3.71 9.15
N LEU A 185 7.47 -3.20 9.94
CA LEU A 185 8.28 -2.06 9.57
C LEU A 185 9.25 -2.39 8.43
N ALA A 186 9.88 -3.58 8.46
CA ALA A 186 10.77 -4.02 7.38
C ALA A 186 10.01 -4.18 6.05
N LEU A 187 8.78 -4.71 6.09
CA LEU A 187 7.91 -4.80 4.92
C LEU A 187 7.55 -3.42 4.38
N PHE A 188 7.14 -2.49 5.24
CA PHE A 188 6.79 -1.14 4.83
C PHE A 188 7.95 -0.40 4.13
N VAL A 189 9.15 -0.48 4.73
CA VAL A 189 10.36 0.13 4.15
C VAL A 189 10.73 -0.55 2.82
N GLY A 190 10.67 -1.87 2.78
CA GLY A 190 10.92 -2.65 1.55
C GLY A 190 9.94 -2.31 0.42
N GLU A 191 8.66 -2.18 0.75
CA GLU A 191 7.60 -1.77 -0.15
C GLU A 191 7.82 -0.35 -0.69
N HIS A 192 8.14 0.60 0.18
CA HIS A 192 8.45 1.96 -0.21
C HIS A 192 9.57 1.99 -1.26
N PHE A 193 10.68 1.29 -1.01
CA PHE A 193 11.77 1.23 -1.97
C PHE A 193 11.41 0.49 -3.27
N PHE A 194 10.53 -0.50 -3.21
CA PHE A 194 9.99 -1.17 -4.40
C PHE A 194 9.17 -0.20 -5.27
N ARG A 195 8.28 0.60 -4.65
CA ARG A 195 7.48 1.64 -5.34
C ARG A 195 8.37 2.66 -6.06
N PHE A 196 9.46 3.10 -5.40
CA PHE A 196 10.39 4.07 -5.96
C PHE A 196 11.46 3.46 -6.86
N ASN A 197 11.25 2.22 -7.34
CA ASN A 197 12.15 1.52 -8.27
C ASN A 197 13.61 1.43 -7.77
N LYS A 198 13.78 1.16 -6.47
CA LYS A 198 15.07 0.91 -5.81
C LYS A 198 15.19 -0.57 -5.40
N PRO A 199 15.33 -1.50 -6.37
CA PRO A 199 15.20 -2.94 -6.10
C PRO A 199 16.26 -3.49 -5.12
N VAL A 200 17.46 -2.94 -5.12
CA VAL A 200 18.54 -3.39 -4.22
C VAL A 200 18.18 -3.12 -2.75
N LEU A 201 17.68 -1.91 -2.44
CA LEU A 201 17.24 -1.57 -1.09
C LEU A 201 15.97 -2.35 -0.72
N ALA A 202 14.99 -2.42 -1.62
CA ALA A 202 13.78 -3.19 -1.40
C ALA A 202 14.10 -4.64 -1.04
N ARG A 203 15.01 -5.28 -1.79
CA ARG A 203 15.45 -6.66 -1.54
C ARG A 203 15.98 -6.85 -0.13
N ALA A 204 16.88 -5.98 0.31
CA ALA A 204 17.52 -6.09 1.64
C ALA A 204 16.48 -6.08 2.78
N TYR A 205 15.48 -5.19 2.71
CA TYR A 205 14.44 -5.11 3.74
C TYR A 205 13.43 -6.26 3.65
N LEU A 206 13.05 -6.67 2.44
CA LEU A 206 12.14 -7.80 2.24
C LEU A 206 12.78 -9.14 2.67
N GLU A 207 14.06 -9.37 2.39
CA GLU A 207 14.79 -10.54 2.87
C GLU A 207 14.89 -10.56 4.40
N ARG A 208 15.09 -9.39 5.03
CA ARG A 208 15.08 -9.25 6.48
C ARG A 208 13.72 -9.63 7.08
N ALA A 209 12.63 -9.20 6.47
CA ALA A 209 11.28 -9.63 6.87
C ALA A 209 11.13 -11.16 6.78
N LEU A 210 11.61 -11.78 5.70
CA LEU A 210 11.56 -13.24 5.52
C LEU A 210 12.44 -14.04 6.48
N GLN A 211 13.48 -13.45 7.08
CA GLN A 211 14.27 -14.12 8.13
C GLN A 211 13.44 -14.42 9.38
N LYS A 212 12.43 -13.59 9.65
CA LYS A 212 11.51 -13.75 10.78
C LYS A 212 10.23 -14.48 10.39
N GLU A 213 9.63 -14.07 9.28
CA GLU A 213 8.42 -14.67 8.73
C GLU A 213 8.69 -15.31 7.36
N ALA A 214 9.20 -16.52 7.35
CA ALA A 214 9.58 -17.23 6.13
C ALA A 214 8.44 -17.35 5.10
N ASP A 215 7.19 -17.33 5.54
CA ASP A 215 5.99 -17.45 4.72
C ASP A 215 5.21 -16.13 4.59
N ASN A 216 5.91 -14.99 4.72
CA ASN A 216 5.26 -13.72 4.44
C ASN A 216 4.97 -13.58 2.93
N TYR A 217 3.68 -13.51 2.60
CA TYR A 217 3.20 -13.49 1.21
C TYR A 217 3.72 -12.28 0.44
N THR A 218 3.61 -11.07 1.02
CA THR A 218 3.99 -9.81 0.37
C THR A 218 5.48 -9.76 0.05
N ALA A 219 6.32 -10.13 1.02
CA ALA A 219 7.77 -10.20 0.81
C ALA A 219 8.13 -11.22 -0.27
N ARG A 220 7.51 -12.42 -0.26
CA ARG A 220 7.73 -13.44 -1.29
C ARG A 220 7.35 -12.96 -2.67
N LEU A 221 6.21 -12.28 -2.79
CA LEU A 221 5.71 -11.79 -4.06
C LEU A 221 6.63 -10.70 -4.64
N MET A 222 6.98 -9.71 -3.84
CA MET A 222 7.86 -8.61 -4.26
C MET A 222 9.28 -9.10 -4.61
N LEU A 223 9.85 -9.99 -3.81
CA LEU A 223 11.15 -10.60 -4.11
C LEU A 223 11.10 -11.44 -5.40
N GLY A 224 10.00 -12.12 -5.65
CA GLY A 224 9.79 -12.84 -6.90
C GLY A 224 9.82 -11.93 -8.13
N VAL A 225 9.23 -10.74 -8.04
CA VAL A 225 9.27 -9.73 -9.10
C VAL A 225 10.67 -9.14 -9.25
N ILE A 226 11.31 -8.75 -8.14
CA ILE A 226 12.67 -8.18 -8.14
C ILE A 226 13.67 -9.17 -8.75
N CYS A 227 13.68 -10.42 -8.28
CA CYS A 227 14.58 -11.45 -8.81
C CYS A 227 14.33 -11.71 -10.30
N GLY A 228 13.05 -11.74 -10.72
CA GLY A 228 12.70 -11.93 -12.13
C GLY A 228 13.18 -10.78 -13.02
N ASP A 229 13.12 -9.54 -12.52
CA ASP A 229 13.60 -8.37 -13.25
C ASP A 229 15.13 -8.26 -13.27
N ASP A 230 15.81 -8.77 -12.25
CA ASP A 230 17.27 -8.86 -12.19
C ASP A 230 17.83 -10.04 -13.03
N GLY A 231 16.96 -10.92 -13.53
CA GLY A 231 17.33 -12.08 -14.34
C GLY A 231 17.63 -13.35 -13.54
N ASP A 232 17.50 -13.33 -12.22
CA ASP A 232 17.57 -14.54 -11.37
C ASP A 232 16.22 -15.27 -11.41
N LEU A 233 15.97 -15.93 -12.55
CA LEU A 233 14.70 -16.59 -12.82
C LEU A 233 14.40 -17.76 -11.87
N ASP A 234 15.42 -18.42 -11.36
CA ASP A 234 15.24 -19.57 -10.46
C ASP A 234 14.81 -19.11 -9.06
N SER A 235 15.44 -18.08 -8.51
CA SER A 235 14.98 -17.47 -7.27
C SER A 235 13.58 -16.87 -7.43
N ALA A 236 13.32 -16.19 -8.53
CA ALA A 236 12.00 -15.63 -8.84
C ALA A 236 10.91 -16.70 -8.83
N LYS A 237 11.13 -17.85 -9.53
CA LYS A 237 10.21 -18.99 -9.53
C LYS A 237 9.97 -19.54 -8.13
N ARG A 238 11.05 -19.70 -7.32
CA ARG A 238 10.92 -20.19 -5.94
C ARG A 238 10.06 -19.26 -5.08
N HIS A 239 10.32 -17.96 -5.15
CA HIS A 239 9.56 -16.95 -4.39
C HIS A 239 8.09 -16.91 -4.82
N LEU A 240 7.80 -16.82 -6.13
CA LEU A 240 6.45 -16.77 -6.66
C LEU A 240 5.66 -18.07 -6.40
N ALA A 241 6.32 -19.22 -6.53
CA ALA A 241 5.68 -20.50 -6.22
C ALA A 241 5.35 -20.61 -4.72
N ARG A 242 6.21 -20.09 -3.82
CA ARG A 242 5.91 -20.05 -2.40
C ARG A 242 4.76 -19.10 -2.09
N ALA A 243 4.71 -17.91 -2.74
CA ALA A 243 3.60 -16.99 -2.66
C ALA A 243 2.27 -17.66 -3.07
N LEU A 244 2.25 -18.47 -4.13
CA LEU A 244 1.07 -19.23 -4.55
C LEU A 244 0.67 -20.36 -3.57
N LYS A 245 1.61 -20.92 -2.80
CA LYS A 245 1.27 -21.86 -1.73
C LYS A 245 0.52 -21.18 -0.59
N ILE A 246 0.87 -19.92 -0.30
CA ILE A 246 0.22 -19.11 0.75
C ILE A 246 -1.14 -18.60 0.23
N ARG A 247 -1.16 -18.02 -0.97
CA ARG A 247 -2.38 -17.47 -1.59
C ARG A 247 -2.51 -18.00 -3.02
N ARG A 248 -3.35 -19.01 -3.23
CA ARG A 248 -3.56 -19.67 -4.52
C ARG A 248 -4.11 -18.76 -5.62
N ASN A 249 -4.88 -17.75 -5.26
CA ASN A 249 -5.54 -16.82 -6.18
C ASN A 249 -4.79 -15.46 -6.20
N SER A 250 -3.49 -15.48 -6.47
CA SER A 250 -2.69 -14.29 -6.66
C SER A 250 -2.53 -14.00 -8.14
N PHE A 251 -3.08 -12.88 -8.61
CA PHE A 251 -2.87 -12.41 -9.97
C PHE A 251 -1.39 -12.19 -10.24
N ALA A 252 -0.72 -11.40 -9.40
CA ALA A 252 0.68 -11.02 -9.59
C ALA A 252 1.62 -12.23 -9.61
N ALA A 253 1.40 -13.24 -8.76
CA ALA A 253 2.23 -14.44 -8.75
C ALA A 253 2.01 -15.32 -10.00
N HIS A 254 0.77 -15.49 -10.44
CA HIS A 254 0.47 -16.21 -11.68
C HIS A 254 0.99 -15.46 -12.90
N TYR A 255 0.81 -14.15 -12.96
CA TYR A 255 1.34 -13.32 -14.02
C TYR A 255 2.87 -13.40 -14.09
N GLY A 256 3.56 -13.22 -12.94
CA GLY A 256 5.03 -13.28 -12.88
C GLY A 256 5.59 -14.64 -13.32
N LEU A 257 5.02 -15.76 -12.84
CA LEU A 257 5.42 -17.10 -13.28
C LEU A 257 5.15 -17.32 -14.78
N GLY A 258 4.01 -16.87 -15.28
CA GLY A 258 3.69 -16.95 -16.69
C GLY A 258 4.71 -16.20 -17.55
N ARG A 259 5.09 -14.99 -17.16
CA ARG A 259 6.11 -14.19 -17.84
C ARG A 259 7.48 -14.86 -17.84
N ILE A 260 7.93 -15.38 -16.71
CA ILE A 260 9.19 -16.09 -16.58
C ILE A 260 9.20 -17.33 -17.49
N LEU A 261 8.15 -18.14 -17.45
CA LEU A 261 8.06 -19.36 -18.26
C LEU A 261 8.03 -19.08 -19.77
N VAL A 262 7.40 -17.97 -20.20
CA VAL A 262 7.49 -17.54 -21.60
C VAL A 262 8.91 -17.15 -21.97
N SER A 263 9.63 -16.43 -21.10
CA SER A 263 11.02 -16.04 -21.37
C SER A 263 11.97 -17.24 -21.47
N GLU A 264 11.64 -18.34 -20.78
CA GLU A 264 12.32 -19.64 -20.89
C GLU A 264 11.89 -20.47 -22.13
N GLY A 265 10.90 -20.03 -22.88
CA GLY A 265 10.34 -20.77 -24.01
C GLY A 265 9.35 -21.89 -23.62
N ARG A 266 8.98 -21.99 -22.35
CA ARG A 266 8.04 -22.98 -21.81
C ARG A 266 6.58 -22.50 -21.92
N VAL A 267 6.16 -22.20 -23.15
CA VAL A 267 4.91 -21.51 -23.43
C VAL A 267 3.68 -22.27 -22.92
N ARG A 268 3.65 -23.60 -23.04
CA ARG A 268 2.51 -24.44 -22.58
C ARG A 268 2.28 -24.32 -21.08
N GLU A 269 3.34 -24.35 -20.31
CA GLU A 269 3.27 -24.18 -18.85
C GLU A 269 2.91 -22.73 -18.48
N ALA A 270 3.50 -21.79 -19.20
CA ALA A 270 3.18 -20.36 -19.05
C ALA A 270 1.69 -20.10 -19.23
N LEU A 271 1.06 -20.69 -20.25
CA LEU A 271 -0.37 -20.54 -20.52
C LEU A 271 -1.26 -21.02 -19.36
N THR A 272 -0.83 -21.99 -18.59
CA THR A 272 -1.57 -22.43 -17.38
C THR A 272 -1.65 -21.29 -16.37
N HIS A 273 -0.53 -20.64 -16.09
CA HIS A 273 -0.46 -19.51 -15.17
C HIS A 273 -1.13 -18.26 -15.76
N LEU A 274 -0.86 -17.92 -17.02
CA LEU A 274 -1.44 -16.72 -17.66
C LEU A 274 -2.97 -16.80 -17.76
N LYS A 275 -3.54 -17.97 -18.05
CA LYS A 275 -5.01 -18.16 -18.03
C LYS A 275 -5.59 -17.98 -16.64
N ARG A 276 -4.89 -18.44 -15.60
CA ARG A 276 -5.33 -18.21 -14.23
C ARG A 276 -5.27 -16.73 -13.87
N ALA A 277 -4.19 -16.02 -14.25
CA ALA A 277 -4.12 -14.58 -14.08
C ALA A 277 -5.25 -13.86 -14.82
N LEU A 278 -5.52 -14.24 -16.08
CA LEU A 278 -6.63 -13.68 -16.87
C LEU A 278 -8.00 -13.92 -16.20
N SER A 279 -8.20 -15.08 -15.57
CA SER A 279 -9.46 -15.37 -14.85
C SER A 279 -9.64 -14.54 -13.58
N LEU A 280 -8.55 -14.07 -12.99
CA LEU A 280 -8.55 -13.23 -11.79
C LEU A 280 -8.76 -11.74 -12.13
N LYS A 281 -8.04 -11.25 -13.13
CA LYS A 281 -8.17 -9.87 -13.65
C LYS A 281 -8.32 -9.90 -15.18
N PRO A 282 -9.56 -9.92 -15.71
CA PRO A 282 -9.81 -9.94 -17.15
C PRO A 282 -9.69 -8.53 -17.74
N THR A 283 -8.45 -8.13 -18.10
CA THR A 283 -8.15 -6.83 -18.71
C THR A 283 -7.74 -6.99 -20.18
N PRO A 284 -7.83 -5.94 -21.01
CA PRO A 284 -7.38 -5.99 -22.41
C PRO A 284 -5.93 -6.45 -22.54
N GLU A 285 -5.06 -6.00 -21.64
CA GLU A 285 -3.65 -6.35 -21.61
C GLU A 285 -3.44 -7.85 -21.39
N MET A 286 -4.24 -8.44 -20.49
CA MET A 286 -4.16 -9.87 -20.21
C MET A 286 -4.68 -10.70 -21.38
N TYR A 287 -5.76 -10.27 -22.04
CA TYR A 287 -6.24 -10.91 -23.27
C TYR A 287 -5.20 -10.85 -24.37
N TYR A 288 -4.56 -9.71 -24.56
CA TYR A 288 -3.46 -9.54 -25.49
C TYR A 288 -2.29 -10.48 -25.18
N LEU A 289 -1.85 -10.55 -23.92
CA LEU A 289 -0.74 -11.39 -23.46
C LEU A 289 -1.02 -12.88 -23.70
N VAL A 290 -2.19 -13.35 -23.33
CA VAL A 290 -2.62 -14.75 -23.53
C VAL A 290 -2.75 -15.05 -25.03
N GLY A 291 -3.33 -14.14 -25.82
CA GLY A 291 -3.42 -14.26 -27.26
C GLY A 291 -2.05 -14.42 -27.93
N ARG A 292 -1.08 -13.62 -27.47
CA ARG A 292 0.30 -13.70 -27.93
C ARG A 292 0.99 -15.01 -27.56
N ALA A 293 0.78 -15.50 -26.33
CA ALA A 293 1.32 -16.80 -25.92
C ALA A 293 0.75 -17.95 -26.77
N TYR A 294 -0.53 -17.89 -27.14
CA TYR A 294 -1.13 -18.86 -28.05
C TYR A 294 -0.57 -18.79 -29.48
N LEU A 295 -0.18 -17.59 -29.95
CA LEU A 295 0.52 -17.46 -31.25
C LEU A 295 1.89 -18.14 -31.24
N GLU A 296 2.63 -18.01 -30.14
CA GLU A 296 3.92 -18.70 -29.98
C GLU A 296 3.77 -20.22 -29.88
N GLU A 297 2.67 -20.70 -29.30
CA GLU A 297 2.32 -22.13 -29.27
C GLU A 297 1.87 -22.64 -30.68
N GLY A 298 1.61 -21.74 -31.64
CA GLY A 298 1.08 -22.07 -32.94
C GLY A 298 -0.45 -22.23 -33.01
N ARG A 299 -1.17 -21.93 -31.94
CA ARG A 299 -2.65 -22.05 -31.87
C ARG A 299 -3.34 -20.77 -32.31
N THR A 300 -3.23 -20.49 -33.60
CA THR A 300 -3.63 -19.21 -34.23
C THR A 300 -5.12 -18.88 -34.01
N GLU A 301 -6.03 -19.84 -34.13
CA GLU A 301 -7.47 -19.58 -33.95
C GLU A 301 -7.83 -19.13 -32.56
N VAL A 302 -7.20 -19.77 -31.53
CA VAL A 302 -7.39 -19.38 -30.14
C VAL A 302 -6.82 -18.01 -29.89
N ALA A 303 -5.64 -17.72 -30.45
CA ALA A 303 -5.01 -16.41 -30.36
C ALA A 303 -5.90 -15.29 -30.93
N VAL A 304 -6.51 -15.52 -32.11
CA VAL A 304 -7.45 -14.55 -32.70
C VAL A 304 -8.61 -14.24 -31.80
N ARG A 305 -9.20 -15.25 -31.16
CA ARG A 305 -10.31 -15.02 -30.21
C ARG A 305 -9.88 -14.11 -29.04
N HIS A 306 -8.72 -14.36 -28.46
CA HIS A 306 -8.20 -13.52 -27.37
C HIS A 306 -7.85 -12.11 -27.82
N LEU A 307 -7.19 -11.97 -28.99
CA LEU A 307 -6.84 -10.66 -29.54
C LEU A 307 -8.08 -9.84 -29.93
N ARG A 308 -9.13 -10.48 -30.49
CA ARG A 308 -10.40 -9.80 -30.74
C ARG A 308 -11.05 -9.34 -29.44
N ARG A 309 -11.07 -10.19 -28.40
CA ARG A 309 -11.60 -9.80 -27.10
C ARG A 309 -10.86 -8.62 -26.50
N CYS A 310 -9.53 -8.55 -26.70
CA CYS A 310 -8.74 -7.39 -26.31
C CYS A 310 -9.23 -6.11 -27.03
N VAL A 311 -9.41 -6.16 -28.36
CA VAL A 311 -9.87 -5.01 -29.16
C VAL A 311 -11.33 -4.64 -28.85
N GLU A 312 -12.19 -5.61 -28.54
CA GLU A 312 -13.56 -5.34 -28.09
C GLU A 312 -13.60 -4.55 -26.77
N MET A 313 -12.69 -4.84 -25.86
CA MET A 313 -12.59 -4.13 -24.56
C MET A 313 -11.88 -2.78 -24.68
N ASP A 314 -10.82 -2.71 -25.50
CA ASP A 314 -10.09 -1.48 -25.79
C ASP A 314 -9.87 -1.35 -27.31
N PRO A 315 -10.74 -0.66 -28.04
CA PRO A 315 -10.61 -0.44 -29.48
C PRO A 315 -9.32 0.31 -29.88
N LYS A 316 -8.67 0.98 -28.91
CA LYS A 316 -7.42 1.71 -29.13
C LYS A 316 -6.17 0.89 -28.83
N PHE A 317 -6.30 -0.42 -28.67
CA PHE A 317 -5.16 -1.30 -28.42
C PHE A 317 -4.41 -1.62 -29.72
N ASP A 318 -3.54 -0.70 -30.14
CA ASP A 318 -2.79 -0.71 -31.41
C ASP A 318 -2.00 -2.01 -31.62
N ALA A 319 -1.34 -2.53 -30.58
CA ALA A 319 -0.56 -3.75 -30.67
C ALA A 319 -1.42 -5.01 -30.94
N ALA A 320 -2.65 -5.08 -30.42
CA ALA A 320 -3.56 -6.19 -30.72
C ALA A 320 -4.04 -6.15 -32.16
N LEU A 321 -4.41 -4.97 -32.66
CA LEU A 321 -4.77 -4.74 -34.05
C LEU A 321 -3.61 -5.13 -34.99
N TYR A 322 -2.40 -4.71 -34.69
CA TYR A 322 -1.23 -5.10 -35.49
C TYR A 322 -1.07 -6.62 -35.56
N HIS A 323 -1.26 -7.35 -34.46
CA HIS A 323 -1.13 -8.81 -34.46
C HIS A 323 -2.26 -9.51 -35.21
N LEU A 324 -3.49 -9.00 -35.11
CA LEU A 324 -4.59 -9.47 -35.96
C LEU A 324 -4.27 -9.29 -37.43
N GLY A 325 -3.73 -8.13 -37.82
CA GLY A 325 -3.26 -7.88 -39.16
C GLY A 325 -2.18 -8.87 -39.63
N LEU A 326 -1.19 -9.18 -38.78
CA LEU A 326 -0.17 -10.19 -39.07
C LEU A 326 -0.75 -11.59 -39.29
N ILE A 327 -1.76 -11.96 -38.49
CA ILE A 327 -2.42 -13.26 -38.60
C ILE A 327 -3.17 -13.34 -39.94
N TYR A 328 -3.97 -12.32 -40.27
CA TYR A 328 -4.71 -12.28 -41.52
C TYR A 328 -3.79 -12.23 -42.74
N LEU A 329 -2.65 -11.54 -42.65
CA LEU A 329 -1.64 -11.55 -43.72
C LEU A 329 -1.02 -12.94 -43.91
N ARG A 330 -0.82 -13.74 -42.87
CA ARG A 330 -0.38 -15.14 -42.96
C ARG A 330 -1.44 -16.06 -43.54
N GLN A 331 -2.72 -15.71 -43.35
CA GLN A 331 -3.87 -16.42 -43.95
C GLN A 331 -4.18 -15.94 -45.38
N GLU A 332 -3.31 -15.11 -45.98
CA GLU A 332 -3.47 -14.52 -47.30
C GLU A 332 -4.69 -13.61 -47.47
N ASN A 333 -5.34 -13.24 -46.34
CA ASN A 333 -6.45 -12.30 -46.35
C ASN A 333 -5.93 -10.85 -46.23
N LEU A 334 -5.48 -10.35 -47.43
CA LEU A 334 -4.85 -9.05 -47.53
C LEU A 334 -5.78 -7.89 -47.13
N LEU A 335 -7.08 -8.01 -47.41
CA LEU A 335 -8.06 -6.96 -47.13
C LEU A 335 -8.16 -6.73 -45.58
N MET A 336 -8.45 -7.79 -44.86
CA MET A 336 -8.54 -7.73 -43.39
C MET A 336 -7.21 -7.34 -42.75
N ALA A 337 -6.09 -7.82 -43.29
CA ALA A 337 -4.77 -7.46 -42.81
C ALA A 337 -4.53 -5.95 -42.90
N GLN A 338 -4.84 -5.35 -44.05
CA GLN A 338 -4.65 -3.90 -44.24
C GLN A 338 -5.60 -3.04 -43.41
N GLU A 339 -6.83 -3.48 -43.22
CA GLU A 339 -7.79 -2.81 -42.34
C GLU A 339 -7.23 -2.71 -40.91
N HIS A 340 -6.78 -3.83 -40.37
CA HIS A 340 -6.22 -3.85 -39.01
C HIS A 340 -4.88 -3.08 -38.90
N PHE A 341 -4.01 -3.13 -39.93
CA PHE A 341 -2.78 -2.33 -39.94
C PHE A 341 -3.07 -0.83 -40.03
N ARG A 342 -4.10 -0.43 -40.79
CA ARG A 342 -4.53 0.96 -40.88
C ARG A 342 -5.05 1.45 -39.53
N ALA A 343 -5.92 0.70 -38.88
CA ALA A 343 -6.41 1.02 -37.55
C ALA A 343 -5.28 1.16 -36.52
N ALA A 344 -4.31 0.25 -36.51
CA ALA A 344 -3.15 0.33 -35.62
C ALA A 344 -2.30 1.59 -35.92
N TYR A 345 -2.11 1.94 -37.19
CA TYR A 345 -1.35 3.13 -37.61
C TYR A 345 -2.07 4.43 -37.26
N GLU A 346 -3.38 4.49 -37.42
CA GLU A 346 -4.19 5.66 -37.03
C GLU A 346 -4.11 5.96 -35.53
N ILE A 347 -4.06 4.91 -34.71
CA ILE A 347 -3.91 5.04 -33.24
C ILE A 347 -2.49 5.50 -32.87
N ASN A 348 -1.46 4.92 -33.48
CA ASN A 348 -0.07 5.22 -33.18
C ASN A 348 0.79 5.41 -34.46
N PRO A 349 0.73 6.59 -35.09
CA PRO A 349 1.49 6.88 -36.30
C PRO A 349 3.01 6.92 -36.13
N ARG A 350 3.47 7.05 -34.87
CA ARG A 350 4.90 7.13 -34.53
C ARG A 350 5.60 5.77 -34.58
N GLU A 351 4.84 4.67 -34.47
CA GLU A 351 5.41 3.33 -34.54
C GLU A 351 5.72 2.97 -36.00
N SER A 352 7.01 2.92 -36.33
CA SER A 352 7.51 2.68 -37.69
C SER A 352 7.07 1.34 -38.29
N ARG A 353 6.85 0.33 -37.47
CA ARG A 353 6.41 -1.01 -37.87
C ARG A 353 5.00 -0.99 -38.46
N TYR A 354 4.10 -0.15 -37.94
CA TYR A 354 2.75 -0.03 -38.49
C TYR A 354 2.75 0.60 -39.86
N ARG A 355 3.62 1.60 -40.08
CA ARG A 355 3.83 2.19 -41.41
C ARG A 355 4.37 1.17 -42.43
N THR A 356 5.31 0.34 -41.99
CA THR A 356 5.86 -0.74 -42.84
C THR A 356 4.79 -1.79 -43.15
N ALA A 357 3.96 -2.13 -42.16
CA ALA A 357 2.88 -3.11 -42.30
C ALA A 357 1.83 -2.70 -43.33
N LEU A 358 1.50 -1.42 -43.44
CA LEU A 358 0.57 -0.91 -44.47
C LEU A 358 1.03 -1.21 -45.92
N ARG A 359 2.34 -1.36 -46.14
CA ARG A 359 2.92 -1.63 -47.44
C ARG A 359 3.15 -3.12 -47.70
N ALA A 360 3.07 -3.94 -46.68
CA ALA A 360 3.34 -5.37 -46.78
C ALA A 360 2.25 -6.11 -47.55
N ARG A 361 2.68 -7.01 -48.41
CA ARG A 361 1.81 -7.88 -49.20
C ARG A 361 1.98 -9.36 -48.84
N LYS A 362 3.08 -9.72 -48.19
CA LYS A 362 3.39 -11.09 -47.75
C LYS A 362 3.84 -11.09 -46.29
N ALA A 363 3.48 -12.13 -45.54
CA ALA A 363 3.78 -12.26 -44.15
C ALA A 363 5.28 -12.23 -43.81
N GLY A 364 6.13 -12.76 -44.67
CA GLY A 364 7.58 -12.77 -44.51
C GLY A 364 8.26 -11.40 -44.54
N GLN A 365 7.53 -10.33 -44.96
CA GLN A 365 8.05 -8.97 -45.00
C GLN A 365 8.00 -8.28 -43.64
N LEU A 366 7.29 -8.85 -42.66
CA LEU A 366 7.06 -8.26 -41.34
C LEU A 366 7.60 -9.17 -40.22
N ALA A 367 8.43 -8.60 -39.39
CA ALA A 367 8.83 -9.28 -38.14
C ALA A 367 7.68 -9.24 -37.13
N PRO A 368 7.36 -10.36 -36.47
CA PRO A 368 6.45 -10.34 -35.33
C PRO A 368 7.03 -9.43 -34.26
N LEU A 369 6.17 -8.67 -33.57
CA LEU A 369 6.59 -7.95 -32.37
C LEU A 369 7.09 -8.98 -31.39
N PRO A 370 8.27 -8.79 -30.77
CA PRO A 370 8.72 -9.69 -29.72
C PRO A 370 7.75 -9.61 -28.54
N VAL A 371 7.13 -10.73 -28.22
CA VAL A 371 6.14 -10.78 -27.10
C VAL A 371 6.80 -10.46 -25.81
N PHE A 372 7.92 -11.08 -25.64
CA PHE A 372 8.77 -11.00 -24.49
C PHE A 372 10.18 -10.99 -25.03
N GLY A 373 10.95 -9.96 -24.71
CA GLY A 373 12.36 -9.98 -25.10
C GLY A 373 12.96 -11.28 -24.56
N ARG A 374 13.51 -12.13 -25.45
CA ARG A 374 14.31 -13.26 -25.00
C ARG A 374 15.35 -12.71 -24.04
N ALA A 375 15.51 -13.35 -22.89
CA ALA A 375 16.42 -12.95 -21.82
C ALA A 375 17.89 -12.82 -22.26
N THR A 376 18.22 -13.16 -23.50
CA THR A 376 19.58 -13.24 -24.03
C THR A 376 20.22 -11.91 -24.39
N VAL A 377 19.49 -10.81 -24.45
CA VAL A 377 20.08 -9.53 -24.85
C VAL A 377 19.58 -8.41 -24.00
N SER A 378 20.41 -8.02 -23.01
CA SER A 378 20.43 -6.71 -22.37
C SER A 378 19.28 -6.36 -21.42
N LYS A 379 19.59 -6.29 -20.12
CA LYS A 379 19.01 -5.37 -19.08
C LYS A 379 17.49 -5.10 -19.11
N ARG A 380 16.67 -5.88 -19.79
CA ARG A 380 15.21 -5.73 -19.78
C ARG A 380 14.62 -6.57 -18.66
N LYS A 381 13.93 -5.90 -17.79
CA LYS A 381 13.17 -6.51 -16.69
C LYS A 381 12.18 -7.54 -17.25
N VAL A 382 12.24 -8.79 -16.80
CA VAL A 382 11.42 -9.89 -17.35
C VAL A 382 9.98 -9.81 -16.87
N VAL A 383 9.74 -9.48 -15.62
CA VAL A 383 8.41 -9.49 -15.01
C VAL A 383 7.71 -8.14 -15.17
N SER A 384 8.40 -7.03 -14.93
CA SER A 384 7.79 -5.69 -14.94
C SER A 384 7.98 -4.91 -16.25
N SER A 385 8.74 -5.42 -17.23
CA SER A 385 8.92 -4.73 -18.50
C SER A 385 8.19 -5.40 -19.64
N GLY A 386 7.83 -4.61 -20.63
CA GLY A 386 7.27 -5.08 -21.91
C GLY A 386 6.01 -4.33 -22.31
N ASP A 387 5.08 -4.17 -21.44
CA ASP A 387 3.92 -3.29 -21.59
C ASP A 387 3.79 -2.45 -20.34
N VAL A 388 3.81 -1.13 -20.50
CA VAL A 388 3.72 -0.19 -19.37
C VAL A 388 2.44 -0.42 -18.58
N ARG A 389 1.32 -0.67 -19.28
CA ARG A 389 0.00 -0.94 -18.67
C ARG A 389 0.01 -2.22 -17.84
N LEU A 390 0.64 -3.30 -18.33
CA LEU A 390 0.79 -4.54 -17.56
C LEU A 390 1.70 -4.38 -16.34
N ALA A 391 2.75 -3.58 -16.46
CA ALA A 391 3.62 -3.27 -15.31
C ALA A 391 2.89 -2.44 -14.25
N GLU A 392 2.05 -1.50 -14.67
CA GLU A 392 1.18 -0.72 -13.77
C GLU A 392 0.13 -1.61 -13.11
N LEU A 393 -0.51 -2.49 -13.87
CA LEU A 393 -1.48 -3.45 -13.33
C LEU A 393 -0.83 -4.39 -12.28
N LEU A 394 0.40 -4.85 -12.55
CA LEU A 394 1.15 -5.66 -11.59
C LEU A 394 1.47 -4.87 -10.31
N ARG A 395 1.89 -3.61 -10.45
CA ARG A 395 2.17 -2.74 -9.31
C ARG A 395 0.93 -2.44 -8.50
N SER A 396 -0.19 -2.10 -9.14
CA SER A 396 -1.46 -1.87 -8.45
C SER A 396 -1.93 -3.11 -7.70
N ASP A 397 -1.84 -4.30 -8.30
CA ASP A 397 -2.19 -5.55 -7.63
C ASP A 397 -1.31 -5.84 -6.41
N LEU A 398 -0.01 -5.55 -6.50
CA LEU A 398 0.93 -5.68 -5.39
C LEU A 398 0.59 -4.71 -4.24
N LEU A 399 0.06 -3.54 -4.54
CA LEU A 399 -0.31 -2.51 -3.57
C LEU A 399 -1.70 -2.74 -2.98
N GLU A 400 -2.68 -3.15 -3.79
CA GLU A 400 -4.04 -3.52 -3.34
C GLU A 400 -4.03 -4.72 -2.37
N LEU A 401 -3.08 -5.63 -2.52
CA LEU A 401 -2.95 -6.81 -1.64
C LEU A 401 -2.53 -6.49 -0.21
N GLN A 402 -2.14 -5.26 0.06
CA GLN A 402 -1.77 -4.78 1.38
C GLN A 402 -2.95 -4.17 2.13
N LYS A 403 -4.07 -3.93 1.45
CA LYS A 403 -5.31 -3.56 2.12
C LYS A 403 -5.77 -4.75 2.98
N PRO A 404 -6.05 -4.54 4.29
CA PRO A 404 -6.63 -5.60 5.10
C PRO A 404 -7.89 -6.12 4.39
N PRO A 405 -8.19 -7.43 4.46
CA PRO A 405 -9.38 -7.96 3.83
C PRO A 405 -10.57 -7.17 4.37
N ALA A 406 -11.32 -6.52 3.47
CA ALA A 406 -12.54 -5.84 3.84
C ALA A 406 -13.38 -6.82 4.66
N GLU A 407 -13.66 -6.49 5.92
CA GLU A 407 -14.54 -7.29 6.76
C GLU A 407 -15.80 -7.53 5.96
N VAL A 408 -16.08 -8.79 5.67
CA VAL A 408 -17.32 -9.19 5.02
C VAL A 408 -18.41 -8.67 5.94
N ARG A 409 -19.05 -7.58 5.57
CA ARG A 409 -20.23 -7.07 6.25
C ARG A 409 -21.26 -8.20 6.26
N LYS A 410 -21.22 -8.97 7.35
CA LYS A 410 -22.30 -9.93 7.66
C LYS A 410 -23.56 -9.09 7.75
N GLY A 411 -24.43 -9.29 6.76
CA GLY A 411 -25.67 -8.57 6.68
C GLY A 411 -26.44 -8.68 8.00
N GLN A 412 -26.66 -7.55 8.62
CA GLN A 412 -27.74 -7.43 9.57
C GLN A 412 -29.04 -7.69 8.80
N LYS A 413 -29.50 -8.94 8.88
CA LYS A 413 -30.89 -9.25 8.59
C LYS A 413 -31.72 -8.50 9.64
N ARG A 414 -32.41 -7.46 9.18
CA ARG A 414 -33.52 -6.89 9.94
C ARG A 414 -34.58 -8.00 10.14
N GLY A 415 -34.80 -8.39 11.38
CA GLY A 415 -36.04 -8.98 11.86
C GLY A 415 -36.96 -7.88 12.36
#